data_3ed67e297cf4ee61e478b7c6b43ceb3b
#
_entry.id   3ed67e297cf4ee61e478b7c6b43ceb3b
#
_cell.length_a   1.000
_cell.length_b   1.000
_cell.length_c   1.000
_cell.angle_alpha   90.00
_cell.angle_beta   90.00
_cell.angle_gamma   90.00
#
_symmetry.space_group_name_H-M   'P 1'
#
loop_
_entity.id
_entity.type
_entity.pdbx_description
1 polymer ?
#
loop_
_entity_poly.entity_id
_entity_poly.type
_entity_poly.pdbx_seq_one_letter_code
_entity_poly.pdbx_strand_id
1 'polypeptide(L)'
;KRQVAGSGVGDGVGFVLGQGIGCWDFDHCIVDGELLPWARKEIAGIPDPVFVETSQSGEGVHVFVMAPEGPGRRIRDGRNIEFYSAGRYIAMTGKPLIAK
;
A
#
# COMPACT_ATOMS: atom_id res chain seq x y z
N LYS A 1 1.48 -19.82 2.33
CA LYS A 1 1.71 -19.74 1.84
C LYS A 1 2.21 -19.57 1.10
N ARG A 2 2.40 -19.45 1.05
CA ARG A 2 2.90 -19.34 0.43
C ARG A 2 3.09 -19.17 -0.53
N GLN A 3 3.22 -18.94 -0.78
CA GLN A 3 3.47 -18.89 -1.57
C GLN A 3 3.70 -18.77 -2.52
N VAL A 4 3.52 -18.73 -2.71
CA VAL A 4 3.78 -18.63 -3.60
C VAL A 4 4.40 -18.00 -4.37
N ALA A 5 4.85 -17.76 -3.94
CA ALA A 5 5.54 -16.82 -4.47
C ALA A 5 5.93 -17.07 -5.73
N GLY A 6 6.46 -17.32 -5.92
CA GLY A 6 6.95 -17.41 -6.93
C GLY A 6 6.33 -17.69 -8.04
N SER A 7 5.36 -17.94 -7.94
CA SER A 7 4.72 -18.17 -9.11
C SER A 7 5.17 -17.19 -10.07
N GLY A 8 5.56 -16.14 -9.57
CA GLY A 8 6.23 -15.30 -10.41
C GLY A 8 5.62 -15.02 -11.68
N VAL A 9 4.62 -15.39 -11.96
CA VAL A 9 4.12 -15.17 -13.26
C VAL A 9 3.79 -13.75 -13.49
N GLY A 10 4.49 -12.89 -12.89
CA GLY A 10 4.31 -11.53 -13.21
C GLY A 10 3.18 -10.88 -12.47
N ASP A 11 2.41 -11.64 -11.82
CA ASP A 11 1.28 -11.07 -11.13
C ASP A 11 1.60 -10.70 -9.72
N GLY A 12 2.78 -10.98 -9.31
CA GLY A 12 3.12 -10.67 -7.95
C GLY A 12 2.48 -11.61 -6.97
N VAL A 13 2.52 -11.25 -5.73
CA VAL A 13 2.06 -12.06 -4.62
C VAL A 13 0.99 -11.29 -3.87
N GLY A 14 -0.04 -11.98 -3.45
CA GLY A 14 -1.06 -11.36 -2.63
C GLY A 14 -0.75 -11.53 -1.16
N PHE A 15 -1.32 -10.67 -0.37
CA PHE A 15 -1.13 -10.70 1.07
C PHE A 15 -2.45 -10.43 1.75
N VAL A 16 -2.83 -11.29 2.68
CA VAL A 16 -4.04 -11.08 3.45
C VAL A 16 -3.68 -10.32 4.71
N LEU A 17 -4.26 -9.16 4.87
CA LEU A 17 -3.97 -8.31 6.01
C LEU A 17 -4.50 -8.88 7.30
N GLY A 18 -3.81 -8.59 8.38
CA GLY A 18 -4.14 -9.08 9.70
C GLY A 18 -2.90 -9.55 10.41
N GLN A 19 -3.07 -10.07 11.61
CA GLN A 19 -1.96 -10.61 12.39
C GLN A 19 -0.84 -9.60 12.59
N GLY A 20 -1.22 -8.34 12.79
CA GLY A 20 -0.25 -7.32 13.10
C GLY A 20 0.23 -6.49 11.94
N ILE A 21 -0.26 -6.76 10.72
CA ILE A 21 0.15 -5.99 9.54
C ILE A 21 -1.05 -5.30 8.94
N GLY A 22 -0.92 -4.01 8.71
CA GLY A 22 -1.93 -3.23 8.03
C GLY A 22 -1.36 -2.59 6.78
N CYS A 23 -2.23 -1.98 5.99
CA CYS A 23 -1.83 -1.32 4.76
C CYS A 23 -2.58 -0.03 4.55
N TRP A 24 -1.83 1.04 4.28
CA TRP A 24 -2.38 2.29 3.79
C TRP A 24 -2.37 2.22 2.27
N ASP A 25 -3.54 2.38 1.67
CA ASP A 25 -3.70 2.30 0.23
C ASP A 25 -4.00 3.70 -0.29
N PHE A 26 -3.03 4.29 -0.98
CA PHE A 26 -3.16 5.62 -1.58
C PHE A 26 -3.46 5.44 -3.04
N ASP A 27 -4.56 6.02 -3.51
CA ASP A 27 -4.99 5.85 -4.89
C ASP A 27 -4.96 7.16 -5.63
N HIS A 28 -4.75 7.10 -6.94
CA HIS A 28 -4.73 8.28 -7.80
C HIS A 28 -3.76 9.34 -7.29
N CYS A 29 -2.59 8.91 -6.85
CA CYS A 29 -1.64 9.82 -6.25
C CYS A 29 -0.31 9.92 -7.01
N ILE A 30 -0.20 9.23 -8.13
CA ILE A 30 0.99 9.32 -8.99
C ILE A 30 0.55 9.78 -10.36
N VAL A 31 1.15 10.87 -10.83
CA VAL A 31 0.86 11.42 -12.15
C VAL A 31 2.19 11.61 -12.86
N ASP A 32 2.30 11.05 -14.06
CA ASP A 32 3.54 11.12 -14.84
C ASP A 32 4.74 10.64 -14.04
N GLY A 33 4.52 9.60 -13.25
CA GLY A 33 5.60 8.98 -12.49
C GLY A 33 5.98 9.70 -11.21
N GLU A 34 5.24 10.74 -10.83
CA GLU A 34 5.59 11.52 -9.64
C GLU A 34 4.44 11.54 -8.64
N LEU A 35 4.79 11.44 -7.37
CA LEU A 35 3.80 11.56 -6.32
C LEU A 35 3.23 12.96 -6.25
N LEU A 36 1.92 13.06 -6.13
CA LEU A 36 1.29 14.34 -5.89
C LEU A 36 1.68 14.85 -4.49
N PRO A 37 1.70 16.18 -4.30
CA PRO A 37 2.17 16.73 -3.02
C PRO A 37 1.42 16.21 -1.81
N TRP A 38 0.10 16.04 -1.92
CA TRP A 38 -0.68 15.58 -0.76
C TRP A 38 -0.27 14.16 -0.36
N ALA A 39 0.02 13.31 -1.35
CA ALA A 39 0.40 11.94 -1.05
C ALA A 39 1.80 11.89 -0.47
N ARG A 40 2.71 12.68 -1.03
CA ARG A 40 4.07 12.73 -0.50
C ARG A 40 4.06 13.12 0.97
N LYS A 41 3.24 14.11 1.32
CA LYS A 41 3.15 14.56 2.69
C LYS A 41 2.59 13.48 3.61
N GLU A 42 1.51 12.83 3.16
CA GLU A 42 0.87 11.80 3.99
C GLU A 42 1.79 10.60 4.18
N ILE A 43 2.43 10.17 3.11
CA ILE A 43 3.33 9.01 3.21
C ILE A 43 4.51 9.32 4.11
N ALA A 44 5.06 10.52 4.00
CA ALA A 44 6.17 10.92 4.84
C ALA A 44 5.80 10.96 6.31
N GLY A 45 4.52 11.17 6.61
CA GLY A 45 4.06 11.21 7.99
C GLY A 45 3.80 9.85 8.61
N ILE A 46 3.88 8.77 7.84
CA ILE A 46 3.66 7.44 8.38
C ILE A 46 4.97 6.95 9.02
N PRO A 47 4.97 6.67 10.32
CA PRO A 47 6.20 6.25 10.98
C PRO A 47 6.52 4.79 10.67
N ASP A 48 7.81 4.50 10.54
CA ASP A 48 8.33 3.14 10.48
C ASP A 48 7.58 2.19 9.55
N PRO A 49 7.44 2.54 8.28
CA PRO A 49 6.78 1.63 7.36
C PRO A 49 7.60 0.35 7.20
N VAL A 50 6.88 -0.77 7.12
CA VAL A 50 7.53 -2.05 6.87
C VAL A 50 7.97 -2.14 5.42
N PHE A 51 7.12 -1.67 4.52
CA PHE A 51 7.40 -1.77 3.09
C PHE A 51 6.51 -0.79 2.35
N VAL A 52 7.06 -0.15 1.32
CA VAL A 52 6.32 0.80 0.50
C VAL A 52 6.49 0.41 -0.95
N GLU A 53 5.39 0.29 -1.65
CA GLU A 53 5.43 -0.11 -3.04
C GLU A 53 4.44 0.67 -3.89
N THR A 54 4.70 0.70 -5.20
CA THR A 54 3.78 1.25 -6.17
C THR A 54 2.72 0.21 -6.50
N SER A 55 1.46 0.62 -6.64
CA SER A 55 0.40 -0.31 -6.99
C SER A 55 0.56 -0.82 -8.43
N GLN A 56 -0.24 -1.83 -8.77
CA GLN A 56 -0.17 -2.42 -10.11
C GLN A 56 -0.47 -1.41 -11.21
N SER A 57 -1.41 -0.52 -10.96
CA SER A 57 -1.78 0.48 -11.97
C SER A 57 -0.67 1.49 -12.19
N GLY A 58 0.24 1.62 -11.25
CA GLY A 58 1.24 2.66 -11.33
C GLY A 58 0.75 4.00 -10.85
N GLU A 59 -0.48 4.10 -10.39
CA GLU A 59 -1.07 5.36 -9.97
C GLU A 59 -1.26 5.47 -8.47
N GLY A 60 -0.95 4.42 -7.74
CA GLY A 60 -1.15 4.42 -6.30
C GLY A 60 0.03 3.83 -5.56
N VAL A 61 -0.07 3.86 -4.23
CA VAL A 61 1.00 3.41 -3.35
C VAL A 61 0.40 2.60 -2.23
N HIS A 62 1.06 1.51 -1.88
CA HIS A 62 0.75 0.70 -0.70
C HIS A 62 1.83 0.93 0.34
N VAL A 63 1.44 1.31 1.54
CA VAL A 63 2.39 1.45 2.65
C VAL A 63 2.00 0.43 3.71
N PHE A 64 2.81 -0.59 3.88
CA PHE A 64 2.57 -1.64 4.87
C PHE A 64 3.19 -1.24 6.19
N VAL A 65 2.42 -1.39 7.26
CA VAL A 65 2.85 -0.98 8.59
C VAL A 65 2.49 -2.05 9.61
N MET A 66 3.13 -2.02 10.75
CA MET A 66 2.70 -2.84 11.88
C MET A 66 1.46 -2.17 12.48
N ALA A 67 0.39 -2.90 12.59
CA ALA A 67 -0.86 -2.37 13.14
C ALA A 67 -1.73 -3.51 13.63
N PRO A 68 -2.39 -3.34 14.77
CA PRO A 68 -3.31 -4.37 15.25
C PRO A 68 -4.53 -4.45 14.35
N GLU A 69 -5.17 -5.59 14.35
CA GLU A 69 -6.40 -5.75 13.58
C GLU A 69 -7.46 -4.81 14.11
N GLY A 70 -8.20 -4.22 13.20
CA GLY A 70 -9.24 -3.29 13.59
C GLY A 70 -10.01 -2.83 12.37
N PRO A 71 -10.95 -1.88 12.58
CA PRO A 71 -11.77 -1.38 11.49
C PRO A 71 -10.93 -0.60 10.49
N GLY A 72 -11.37 -0.64 9.24
CA GLY A 72 -10.71 0.13 8.21
C GLY A 72 -11.05 1.61 8.29
N ARG A 73 -10.36 2.39 7.50
CA ARG A 73 -10.59 3.83 7.40
C ARG A 73 -10.61 4.23 5.93
N ARG A 74 -11.32 5.29 5.64
CA ARG A 74 -11.43 5.78 4.27
C ARG A 74 -11.49 7.30 4.31
N ILE A 75 -10.62 7.94 3.54
CA ILE A 75 -10.56 9.39 3.46
C ILE A 75 -10.78 9.80 2.01
N ARG A 76 -11.82 10.59 1.77
CA ARG A 76 -12.23 11.00 0.43
C ARG A 76 -12.49 12.51 0.38
N ASP A 77 -11.50 13.29 0.76
CA ASP A 77 -11.64 14.76 0.79
C ASP A 77 -10.70 15.43 -0.21
N GLY A 78 -10.54 14.79 -1.37
CA GLY A 78 -9.54 15.22 -2.33
C GLY A 78 -8.31 14.33 -2.23
N ARG A 79 -8.19 13.60 -1.15
CA ARG A 79 -7.20 12.57 -0.97
C ARG A 79 -7.91 11.24 -1.04
N ASN A 80 -7.33 10.28 -1.73
CA ASN A 80 -7.92 8.95 -1.83
C ASN A 80 -7.07 8.00 -1.01
N ILE A 81 -7.42 7.83 0.25
CA ILE A 81 -6.65 7.03 1.19
C ILE A 81 -7.57 6.02 1.86
N GLU A 82 -7.13 4.78 1.92
CA GLU A 82 -7.82 3.73 2.66
C GLU A 82 -6.82 3.02 3.55
N PHE A 83 -7.27 2.58 4.70
CA PHE A 83 -6.43 1.82 5.59
C PHE A 83 -7.16 0.56 6.01
N TYR A 84 -6.46 -0.56 5.94
CA TYR A 84 -7.02 -1.86 6.31
C TYR A 84 -5.98 -2.63 7.13
N SER A 85 -6.46 -3.31 8.16
CA SER A 85 -5.56 -4.12 8.99
C SER A 85 -6.12 -5.50 9.27
N ALA A 86 -7.21 -5.88 8.59
CA ALA A 86 -7.79 -7.21 8.79
C ALA A 86 -8.69 -7.55 7.61
N GLY A 87 -8.73 -8.82 7.28
CA GLY A 87 -9.73 -9.35 6.37
C GLY A 87 -9.69 -8.81 4.95
N ARG A 88 -8.55 -8.34 4.51
CA ARG A 88 -8.44 -7.74 3.19
C ARG A 88 -7.25 -8.31 2.45
N TYR A 89 -7.46 -8.65 1.19
CA TYR A 89 -6.39 -9.14 0.34
C TYR A 89 -5.80 -7.96 -0.42
N ILE A 90 -4.49 -7.83 -0.38
CA ILE A 90 -3.77 -6.79 -1.11
C ILE A 90 -2.81 -7.47 -2.08
N ALA A 91 -2.92 -7.12 -3.35
CA ALA A 91 -1.98 -7.65 -4.32
C ALA A 91 -0.67 -6.87 -4.21
N MET A 92 0.39 -7.57 -3.89
CA MET A 92 1.70 -6.95 -3.77
C MET A 92 2.38 -6.95 -5.13
N THR A 93 2.97 -5.83 -5.50
CA THR A 93 3.60 -5.70 -6.80
C THR A 93 5.09 -5.95 -6.76
N GLY A 94 5.69 -5.77 -5.60
CA GLY A 94 7.12 -5.89 -5.49
C GLY A 94 7.86 -4.72 -6.12
N LYS A 95 7.17 -3.63 -6.42
CA LYS A 95 7.79 -2.47 -7.05
C LYS A 95 8.05 -1.41 -6.00
N PRO A 96 9.21 -1.41 -5.36
CA PRO A 96 9.47 -0.46 -4.28
C PRO A 96 9.31 0.97 -4.75
N LEU A 97 8.76 1.80 -3.88
CA LEU A 97 8.69 3.22 -4.15
C LEU A 97 9.97 3.85 -3.67
N ILE A 98 10.67 4.52 -4.58
CA ILE A 98 11.92 5.18 -4.23
C ILE A 98 11.62 6.65 -4.04
N ALA A 99 11.76 7.10 -2.81
CA ALA A 99 11.52 8.50 -2.49
C ALA A 99 12.69 9.34 -2.96
N LYS A 100 12.37 10.49 -3.45
CA LYS A 100 13.41 11.41 -3.90
C LYS A 100 13.46 12.61 -3.01
#